data_d6fcf3ac9288eed66723618e3bd24d44
#
_entry.id   d6fcf3ac9288eed66723618e3bd24d44
#
_cell.length_a   1.000
_cell.length_b   1.000
_cell.length_c   1.000
_cell.angle_alpha   90.00
_cell.angle_beta   90.00
_cell.angle_gamma   90.00
#
_symmetry.space_group_name_H-M   'P 1'
#
loop_
_entity.id
_entity.type
_entity.pdbx_description
1 polymer ?
#
loop_
_entity_poly.entity_id
_entity_poly.type
_entity_poly.pdbx_seq_one_letter_code
_entity_poly.pdbx_strand_id
1 'polypeptide(L)'
;MGTVKQPARGSWGMVATNHPLASAAGVEMLAAGGNAADAAVAALFTLSVVEPMMVGLLGGGLSHVRTPDGAHLVIDGLGAAPAAARPDEFRPLPGAAGLETVGRCNEVGAGAVAVAGAVAGWCALLERFGTMPLADVMAPAIRAAAQGFRVTSYLSECTTSFAAELAPDPCLAALFLPGGAPVRPGDRLVQPEAADSLRAIARDGPVALHGGALGRVVADHIAARGGSLRLEDLAGYRVRDRVPVRGTYRGHEIVAPPPPASSGVHIVQMLNILEGYDLAAMPHGSPARLHLIAEVLKIAFADRAAATADPDFVAVPVDAIIDRAYAARRRTAIDPARAQRWAAGVSPLSEPHTTHLTVADHTGLAIASTQTINSLFGARIMVPGTGLTGNNNMFLFDPTPGRALSVAPGKRVTTSQAPTFVLRDGRPRFALGVPGGLRIFGTVMQAILNLVDHGMTLQEAVEAPRLWTGGGGIELEPGYMDAAPALRALGHDVLPVKTVGGGMNAVEFGPDGALWGAACWRSDGSPIGLGGGLAAPGVRFNPDAAA
;
A
#
# COMPACT_ATOMS: atom_id res chain seq x y z
N MET A 1 25.61 -4.33 -0.08
CA MET A 1 24.94 -4.42 -1.42
C MET A 1 25.05 -3.06 -2.10
N GLY A 2 25.26 -3.01 -3.42
CA GLY A 2 25.12 -1.75 -4.16
C GLY A 2 23.65 -1.37 -4.28
N THR A 3 23.32 -0.09 -4.03
CA THR A 3 21.96 0.44 -4.21
C THR A 3 21.81 1.07 -5.59
N VAL A 4 20.60 1.00 -6.16
CA VAL A 4 20.28 1.62 -7.47
C VAL A 4 19.93 3.09 -7.29
N LYS A 5 19.17 3.40 -6.25
CA LYS A 5 18.78 4.77 -5.90
C LYS A 5 19.57 5.29 -4.71
N GLN A 6 19.57 6.61 -4.55
CA GLN A 6 20.21 7.27 -3.42
C GLN A 6 19.16 7.69 -2.38
N PRO A 7 19.47 7.59 -1.08
CA PRO A 7 18.63 8.15 -0.03
C PRO A 7 18.64 9.69 -0.09
N ALA A 8 17.56 10.30 0.40
CA ALA A 8 17.49 11.72 0.65
C ALA A 8 17.65 12.01 2.16
N ARG A 9 18.17 13.18 2.52
CA ARG A 9 18.25 13.66 3.90
C ARG A 9 17.47 14.96 4.06
N GLY A 10 16.74 15.09 5.15
CA GLY A 10 16.07 16.31 5.58
C GLY A 10 16.24 16.53 7.07
N SER A 11 16.22 17.78 7.52
CA SER A 11 16.15 18.13 8.95
C SER A 11 14.84 18.83 9.31
N TRP A 12 14.12 19.32 8.31
CA TRP A 12 12.82 19.97 8.49
C TRP A 12 11.65 19.05 8.17
N GLY A 13 11.82 18.22 7.15
CA GLY A 13 10.83 17.23 6.77
C GLY A 13 11.32 16.28 5.69
N MET A 14 10.60 15.18 5.49
CA MET A 14 10.88 14.14 4.52
C MET A 14 9.57 13.64 3.90
N VAL A 15 9.55 13.54 2.58
CA VAL A 15 8.44 12.97 1.81
C VAL A 15 8.96 11.89 0.88
N ALA A 16 8.55 10.65 1.10
CA ALA A 16 8.89 9.50 0.26
C ALA A 16 7.62 8.89 -0.33
N THR A 17 7.46 8.96 -1.65
CA THR A 17 6.28 8.43 -2.36
C THR A 17 6.69 7.64 -3.59
N ASN A 18 5.75 6.92 -4.19
CA ASN A 18 5.98 6.13 -5.40
C ASN A 18 6.19 6.98 -6.68
N HIS A 19 5.97 8.30 -6.62
CA HIS A 19 6.12 9.16 -7.80
C HIS A 19 6.79 10.49 -7.44
N PRO A 20 7.81 10.96 -8.18
CA PRO A 20 8.55 12.20 -7.84
C PRO A 20 7.67 13.45 -7.76
N LEU A 21 6.65 13.59 -8.61
CA LEU A 21 5.72 14.71 -8.55
C LEU A 21 4.88 14.72 -7.26
N ALA A 22 4.55 13.56 -6.72
CA ALA A 22 3.83 13.47 -5.45
C ALA A 22 4.74 13.81 -4.27
N SER A 23 6.01 13.39 -4.31
CA SER A 23 7.00 13.81 -3.30
C SER A 23 7.24 15.33 -3.35
N ALA A 24 7.32 15.91 -4.57
CA ALA A 24 7.45 17.35 -4.75
C ALA A 24 6.23 18.11 -4.21
N ALA A 25 5.00 17.61 -4.45
CA ALA A 25 3.77 18.20 -3.91
C ALA A 25 3.77 18.23 -2.38
N GLY A 26 4.20 17.14 -1.73
CA GLY A 26 4.32 17.11 -0.27
C GLY A 26 5.38 18.08 0.25
N VAL A 27 6.54 18.17 -0.40
CA VAL A 27 7.61 19.12 -0.01
C VAL A 27 7.17 20.56 -0.24
N GLU A 28 6.36 20.85 -1.26
CA GLU A 28 5.77 22.19 -1.49
C GLU A 28 4.97 22.63 -0.26
N MET A 29 4.18 21.75 0.34
CA MET A 29 3.42 22.05 1.56
C MET A 29 4.34 22.29 2.76
N LEU A 30 5.35 21.43 2.97
CA LEU A 30 6.33 21.64 4.05
C LEU A 30 7.08 22.96 3.89
N ALA A 31 7.51 23.31 2.68
CA ALA A 31 8.20 24.56 2.39
C ALA A 31 7.31 25.82 2.58
N ALA A 32 6.01 25.66 2.38
CA ALA A 32 5.01 26.71 2.62
C ALA A 32 4.63 26.86 4.11
N GLY A 33 5.22 26.08 5.02
CA GLY A 33 4.96 26.14 6.46
C GLY A 33 3.89 25.17 6.96
N GLY A 34 3.39 24.28 6.10
CA GLY A 34 2.54 23.16 6.48
C GLY A 34 3.32 22.06 7.22
N ASN A 35 2.60 21.08 7.74
CA ASN A 35 3.15 19.94 8.48
C ASN A 35 3.11 18.63 7.67
N ALA A 36 3.49 17.52 8.30
CA ALA A 36 3.51 16.21 7.63
C ALA A 36 2.12 15.74 7.16
N ALA A 37 1.03 16.16 7.79
CA ALA A 37 -0.32 15.80 7.35
C ALA A 37 -0.72 16.57 6.08
N ASP A 38 -0.42 17.87 6.00
CA ASP A 38 -0.60 18.68 4.79
C ASP A 38 0.18 18.08 3.62
N ALA A 39 1.43 17.75 3.86
CA ALA A 39 2.31 17.12 2.88
C ALA A 39 1.83 15.74 2.42
N ALA A 40 1.36 14.90 3.35
CA ALA A 40 0.82 13.58 3.02
C ALA A 40 -0.44 13.68 2.17
N VAL A 41 -1.38 14.58 2.52
CA VAL A 41 -2.63 14.75 1.76
C VAL A 41 -2.36 15.33 0.38
N ALA A 42 -1.47 16.32 0.24
CA ALA A 42 -1.05 16.85 -1.07
C ALA A 42 -0.44 15.76 -1.95
N ALA A 43 0.41 14.91 -1.37
CA ALA A 43 1.00 13.78 -2.07
C ALA A 43 -0.07 12.74 -2.49
N LEU A 44 -1.05 12.41 -1.62
CA LEU A 44 -2.13 11.46 -1.92
C LEU A 44 -3.02 11.94 -3.07
N PHE A 45 -3.47 13.19 -3.05
CA PHE A 45 -4.22 13.74 -4.17
C PHE A 45 -3.37 13.79 -5.45
N THR A 46 -2.08 14.10 -5.36
CA THR A 46 -1.19 14.09 -6.53
C THR A 46 -0.98 12.68 -7.07
N LEU A 47 -0.79 11.67 -6.20
CA LEU A 47 -0.68 10.27 -6.60
C LEU A 47 -1.93 9.80 -7.36
N SER A 48 -3.13 10.23 -6.96
CA SER A 48 -4.37 9.87 -7.68
C SER A 48 -4.41 10.37 -9.13
N VAL A 49 -3.57 11.35 -9.47
CA VAL A 49 -3.42 11.90 -10.82
C VAL A 49 -2.27 11.23 -11.57
N VAL A 50 -1.10 11.06 -10.90
CA VAL A 50 0.14 10.63 -11.58
C VAL A 50 0.37 9.12 -11.54
N GLU A 51 -0.34 8.39 -10.65
CA GLU A 51 -0.42 6.93 -10.60
C GLU A 51 -1.88 6.43 -10.75
N PRO A 52 -2.62 6.87 -11.77
CA PRO A 52 -4.05 6.57 -11.91
C PRO A 52 -4.36 5.07 -12.06
N MET A 53 -3.35 4.25 -12.39
CA MET A 53 -3.45 2.80 -12.43
C MET A 53 -3.44 2.15 -11.04
N MET A 54 -2.97 2.84 -10.00
CA MET A 54 -2.78 2.31 -8.64
C MET A 54 -3.76 2.85 -7.62
N VAL A 55 -4.05 4.15 -7.68
CA VAL A 55 -4.83 4.90 -6.69
C VAL A 55 -5.72 5.92 -7.38
N GLY A 56 -6.86 6.22 -6.77
CA GLY A 56 -7.82 7.18 -7.30
C GLY A 56 -8.81 7.66 -6.25
N LEU A 57 -9.57 8.69 -6.59
CA LEU A 57 -10.56 9.31 -5.69
C LEU A 57 -11.70 8.35 -5.31
N LEU A 58 -11.98 7.36 -6.15
CA LEU A 58 -12.93 6.26 -5.85
C LEU A 58 -12.24 5.07 -5.16
N GLY A 59 -11.03 5.20 -4.68
CA GLY A 59 -10.29 4.17 -3.96
C GLY A 59 -10.58 4.11 -2.46
N GLY A 60 -9.66 3.48 -1.75
CA GLY A 60 -9.65 3.39 -0.29
C GLY A 60 -8.27 3.00 0.24
N GLY A 61 -8.10 3.12 1.55
CA GLY A 61 -6.84 2.73 2.18
C GLY A 61 -6.72 3.12 3.64
N LEU A 62 -5.54 2.90 4.16
CA LEU A 62 -5.19 3.15 5.56
C LEU A 62 -4.11 4.22 5.67
N SER A 63 -4.30 5.15 6.58
CA SER A 63 -3.28 6.12 6.98
C SER A 63 -2.94 5.93 8.45
N HIS A 64 -1.73 5.52 8.75
CA HIS A 64 -1.21 5.35 10.09
C HIS A 64 -0.49 6.64 10.51
N VAL A 65 -1.02 7.31 11.49
CA VAL A 65 -0.51 8.57 12.04
C VAL A 65 0.23 8.28 13.35
N ARG A 66 1.42 8.83 13.48
CA ARG A 66 2.14 8.98 14.75
C ARG A 66 2.21 10.46 15.07
N THR A 67 1.62 10.86 16.19
CA THR A 67 1.63 12.25 16.66
C THR A 67 2.94 12.60 17.38
N PRO A 68 3.26 13.91 17.55
CA PRO A 68 4.48 14.35 18.24
C PRO A 68 4.63 13.84 19.67
N ASP A 69 3.52 13.65 20.39
CA ASP A 69 3.49 13.08 21.75
C ASP A 69 3.65 11.56 21.79
N GLY A 70 3.76 10.91 20.61
CA GLY A 70 4.00 9.46 20.46
C GLY A 70 2.73 8.61 20.41
N ALA A 71 1.54 9.21 20.36
CA ALA A 71 0.31 8.45 20.13
C ALA A 71 0.26 7.92 18.68
N HIS A 72 -0.40 6.78 18.51
CA HIS A 72 -0.59 6.13 17.21
C HIS A 72 -2.07 5.90 16.93
N LEU A 73 -2.49 6.23 15.71
CA LEU A 73 -3.85 6.06 15.21
C LEU A 73 -3.82 5.57 13.77
N VAL A 74 -4.71 4.65 13.42
CA VAL A 74 -4.94 4.26 12.02
C VAL A 74 -6.28 4.81 11.57
N ILE A 75 -6.25 5.73 10.60
CA ILE A 75 -7.44 6.24 9.90
C ILE A 75 -7.80 5.21 8.83
N ASP A 76 -8.94 4.56 9.00
CA ASP A 76 -9.46 3.53 8.09
C ASP A 76 -10.45 4.18 7.12
N GLY A 77 -9.95 4.43 5.91
CA GLY A 77 -10.68 4.86 4.73
C GLY A 77 -10.85 3.74 3.69
N LEU A 78 -10.93 2.48 4.12
CA LEU A 78 -11.12 1.33 3.23
C LEU A 78 -12.49 1.34 2.57
N GLY A 79 -12.59 0.73 1.39
CA GLY A 79 -13.87 0.52 0.73
C GLY A 79 -14.80 -0.40 1.52
N ALA A 80 -16.09 -0.25 1.32
CA ALA A 80 -17.12 -1.09 1.92
C ALA A 80 -18.09 -1.63 0.87
N ALA A 81 -18.68 -2.78 1.10
CA ALA A 81 -19.74 -3.29 0.24
C ALA A 81 -20.95 -2.35 0.28
N PRO A 82 -21.57 -2.02 -0.87
CA PRO A 82 -22.82 -1.23 -0.91
C PRO A 82 -23.93 -1.85 -0.07
N ALA A 83 -24.87 -1.03 0.39
CA ALA A 83 -26.02 -1.50 1.17
C ALA A 83 -26.92 -2.49 0.40
N ALA A 84 -26.95 -2.40 -0.92
CA ALA A 84 -27.68 -3.31 -1.79
C ALA A 84 -26.91 -4.60 -2.13
N ALA A 85 -25.65 -4.75 -1.69
CA ALA A 85 -24.85 -5.94 -1.96
C ALA A 85 -25.42 -7.17 -1.24
N ARG A 86 -25.35 -8.34 -1.88
CA ARG A 86 -25.89 -9.59 -1.34
C ARG A 86 -24.81 -10.66 -1.24
N PRO A 87 -24.88 -11.56 -0.26
CA PRO A 87 -23.91 -12.65 -0.10
C PRO A 87 -23.81 -13.59 -1.32
N ASP A 88 -24.85 -13.69 -2.12
CA ASP A 88 -24.95 -14.53 -3.34
C ASP A 88 -24.85 -13.74 -4.64
N GLU A 89 -24.39 -12.47 -4.57
CA GLU A 89 -24.29 -11.56 -5.72
C GLU A 89 -23.34 -12.09 -6.80
N PHE A 90 -22.28 -12.77 -6.38
CA PHE A 90 -21.26 -13.29 -7.27
C PHE A 90 -21.25 -14.81 -7.31
N ARG A 91 -21.25 -15.38 -8.51
CA ARG A 91 -21.13 -16.81 -8.70
C ARG A 91 -19.65 -17.22 -8.72
N PRO A 92 -19.16 -18.01 -7.73
CA PRO A 92 -17.77 -18.48 -7.74
C PRO A 92 -17.43 -19.22 -9.03
N LEU A 93 -16.20 -19.06 -9.54
CA LEU A 93 -15.72 -19.79 -10.70
C LEU A 93 -15.48 -21.26 -10.30
N PRO A 94 -16.13 -22.25 -10.95
CA PRO A 94 -15.96 -23.65 -10.60
C PRO A 94 -14.51 -24.11 -10.73
N GLY A 95 -13.95 -24.73 -9.70
CA GLY A 95 -12.58 -25.22 -9.66
C GLY A 95 -11.52 -24.17 -9.35
N ALA A 96 -11.87 -22.89 -9.25
CA ALA A 96 -10.95 -21.86 -8.77
C ALA A 96 -10.71 -22.02 -7.27
N ALA A 97 -9.45 -21.87 -6.86
CA ALA A 97 -9.07 -21.89 -5.44
C ALA A 97 -9.12 -20.49 -4.80
N GLY A 98 -9.50 -19.46 -5.56
CA GLY A 98 -9.43 -18.05 -5.20
C GLY A 98 -10.80 -17.36 -5.12
N LEU A 99 -10.78 -16.05 -5.35
CA LEU A 99 -11.95 -15.16 -5.29
C LEU A 99 -12.57 -14.91 -6.68
N GLU A 100 -12.12 -15.64 -7.69
CA GLU A 100 -12.58 -15.48 -9.07
C GLU A 100 -14.04 -15.89 -9.23
N THR A 101 -14.74 -15.13 -10.04
CA THR A 101 -16.17 -15.36 -10.32
C THR A 101 -16.42 -15.57 -11.81
N VAL A 102 -17.53 -16.22 -12.11
CA VAL A 102 -17.99 -16.38 -13.49
C VAL A 102 -18.16 -15.00 -14.12
N GLY A 103 -17.50 -14.79 -15.27
CA GLY A 103 -17.53 -13.50 -15.97
C GLY A 103 -16.71 -12.39 -15.29
N ARG A 104 -15.92 -12.68 -14.26
CA ARG A 104 -15.11 -11.70 -13.51
C ARG A 104 -15.95 -10.52 -12.97
N CYS A 105 -17.22 -10.76 -12.63
CA CYS A 105 -18.17 -9.69 -12.28
C CYS A 105 -17.79 -8.93 -11.00
N ASN A 106 -17.04 -9.56 -10.07
CA ASN A 106 -16.49 -8.92 -8.88
C ASN A 106 -15.17 -8.20 -9.13
N GLU A 107 -14.56 -8.33 -10.32
CA GLU A 107 -13.26 -7.75 -10.65
C GLU A 107 -13.36 -6.64 -11.72
N VAL A 108 -14.20 -6.84 -12.74
CA VAL A 108 -14.32 -5.94 -13.89
C VAL A 108 -15.75 -5.43 -14.04
N GLY A 109 -15.89 -4.14 -14.31
CA GLY A 109 -17.18 -3.50 -14.54
C GLY A 109 -17.84 -2.95 -13.28
N ALA A 110 -19.06 -2.48 -13.42
CA ALA A 110 -19.79 -1.75 -12.37
C ALA A 110 -20.07 -2.58 -11.11
N GLY A 111 -20.28 -3.91 -11.26
CA GLY A 111 -20.47 -4.82 -10.12
C GLY A 111 -19.26 -4.95 -9.20
N ALA A 112 -18.07 -4.61 -9.70
CA ALA A 112 -16.84 -4.66 -8.92
C ALA A 112 -16.63 -3.44 -8.01
N VAL A 113 -17.41 -2.35 -8.20
CA VAL A 113 -17.20 -1.07 -7.52
C VAL A 113 -17.82 -1.10 -6.13
N ALA A 114 -16.98 -0.98 -5.11
CA ALA A 114 -17.38 -0.79 -3.72
C ALA A 114 -17.53 0.69 -3.36
N VAL A 115 -18.12 0.99 -2.21
CA VAL A 115 -18.19 2.34 -1.64
C VAL A 115 -16.78 2.86 -1.41
N ALA A 116 -16.45 4.01 -1.97
CA ALA A 116 -15.14 4.62 -1.85
C ALA A 116 -14.92 5.28 -0.49
N GLY A 117 -13.70 5.22 0.04
CA GLY A 117 -13.35 5.87 1.30
C GLY A 117 -12.12 6.79 1.23
N ALA A 118 -11.40 6.81 0.09
CA ALA A 118 -10.14 7.55 -0.05
C ALA A 118 -10.30 9.05 0.27
N VAL A 119 -11.20 9.74 -0.43
CA VAL A 119 -11.42 11.19 -0.26
C VAL A 119 -11.84 11.51 1.18
N ALA A 120 -12.77 10.74 1.76
CA ALA A 120 -13.19 10.95 3.15
C ALA A 120 -12.01 10.74 4.12
N GLY A 121 -11.19 9.70 3.91
CA GLY A 121 -10.03 9.42 4.75
C GLY A 121 -8.94 10.49 4.65
N TRP A 122 -8.65 10.98 3.44
CA TRP A 122 -7.64 12.04 3.25
C TRP A 122 -8.09 13.38 3.81
N CYS A 123 -9.34 13.74 3.62
CA CYS A 123 -9.90 14.97 4.22
C CYS A 123 -9.94 14.87 5.75
N ALA A 124 -10.29 13.71 6.33
CA ALA A 124 -10.26 13.50 7.77
C ALA A 124 -8.84 13.57 8.36
N LEU A 125 -7.82 13.08 7.62
CA LEU A 125 -6.42 13.23 7.98
C LEU A 125 -6.01 14.72 8.03
N LEU A 126 -6.36 15.49 7.00
CA LEU A 126 -6.07 16.92 6.93
C LEU A 126 -6.81 17.71 8.04
N GLU A 127 -8.11 17.48 8.18
CA GLU A 127 -8.94 18.19 9.17
C GLU A 127 -8.43 18.02 10.61
N ARG A 128 -7.91 16.83 10.94
CA ARG A 128 -7.51 16.47 12.30
C ARG A 128 -6.07 16.81 12.63
N PHE A 129 -5.19 16.75 11.65
CA PHE A 129 -3.74 16.86 11.86
C PHE A 129 -3.07 17.89 10.97
N GLY A 130 -3.72 18.37 9.91
CA GLY A 130 -3.20 19.40 9.02
C GLY A 130 -3.36 20.82 9.58
N THR A 131 -2.68 21.74 8.94
CA THR A 131 -2.68 23.17 9.28
C THR A 131 -3.08 24.08 8.12
N MET A 132 -3.13 23.52 6.89
CA MET A 132 -3.39 24.27 5.68
C MET A 132 -4.81 24.04 5.16
N PRO A 133 -5.41 25.01 4.44
CA PRO A 133 -6.68 24.83 3.76
C PRO A 133 -6.63 23.71 2.71
N LEU A 134 -7.70 22.93 2.57
CA LEU A 134 -7.80 21.84 1.61
C LEU A 134 -7.51 22.30 0.17
N ALA A 135 -7.95 23.49 -0.21
CA ALA A 135 -7.74 24.04 -1.54
C ALA A 135 -6.25 24.23 -1.88
N ASP A 136 -5.47 24.70 -0.89
CA ASP A 136 -4.02 24.89 -1.06
C ASP A 136 -3.30 23.56 -1.15
N VAL A 137 -3.67 22.61 -0.28
CA VAL A 137 -3.12 21.25 -0.26
C VAL A 137 -3.42 20.48 -1.56
N MET A 138 -4.56 20.73 -2.19
CA MET A 138 -4.94 20.08 -3.45
C MET A 138 -4.39 20.79 -4.71
N ALA A 139 -3.85 22.00 -4.59
CA ALA A 139 -3.38 22.78 -5.74
C ALA A 139 -2.33 22.05 -6.63
N PRO A 140 -1.34 21.32 -6.06
CA PRO A 140 -0.39 20.54 -6.89
C PRO A 140 -1.06 19.45 -7.72
N ALA A 141 -2.03 18.73 -7.16
CA ALA A 141 -2.78 17.69 -7.86
C ALA A 141 -3.62 18.27 -9.00
N ILE A 142 -4.31 19.38 -8.73
CA ILE A 142 -5.11 20.11 -9.74
C ILE A 142 -4.20 20.59 -10.87
N ARG A 143 -3.02 21.15 -10.57
CA ARG A 143 -2.04 21.55 -11.60
C ARG A 143 -1.59 20.36 -12.45
N ALA A 144 -1.22 19.25 -11.80
CA ALA A 144 -0.76 18.04 -12.48
C ALA A 144 -1.85 17.48 -13.43
N ALA A 145 -3.11 17.46 -13.00
CA ALA A 145 -4.23 17.01 -13.83
C ALA A 145 -4.53 17.97 -14.99
N ALA A 146 -4.62 19.28 -14.70
CA ALA A 146 -5.01 20.30 -15.69
C ALA A 146 -3.92 20.60 -16.73
N GLN A 147 -2.66 20.67 -16.29
CA GLN A 147 -1.53 20.97 -17.17
C GLN A 147 -0.89 19.71 -17.75
N GLY A 148 -1.19 18.55 -17.16
CA GLY A 148 -0.61 17.27 -17.52
C GLY A 148 0.81 17.06 -16.98
N PHE A 149 1.20 15.79 -16.98
CA PHE A 149 2.54 15.34 -16.57
C PHE A 149 3.14 14.41 -17.64
N ARG A 150 4.42 14.12 -17.52
CA ARG A 150 5.10 13.19 -18.42
C ARG A 150 4.86 11.75 -17.97
N VAL A 151 4.38 10.93 -18.90
CA VAL A 151 4.19 9.48 -18.71
C VAL A 151 5.55 8.85 -18.38
N THR A 152 5.60 8.10 -17.30
CA THR A 152 6.79 7.33 -16.91
C THR A 152 6.83 5.98 -17.64
N SER A 153 7.99 5.31 -17.65
CA SER A 153 8.11 3.95 -18.16
C SER A 153 7.17 3.01 -17.43
N TYR A 154 7.02 3.18 -16.11
CA TYR A 154 6.16 2.33 -15.29
C TYR A 154 4.68 2.46 -15.65
N LEU A 155 4.16 3.68 -15.78
CA LEU A 155 2.77 3.91 -16.23
C LEU A 155 2.56 3.35 -17.64
N SER A 156 3.52 3.56 -18.56
CA SER A 156 3.45 3.04 -19.93
C SER A 156 3.42 1.51 -19.98
N GLU A 157 4.25 0.84 -19.18
CA GLU A 157 4.26 -0.63 -19.07
C GLU A 157 2.95 -1.16 -18.50
N CYS A 158 2.41 -0.54 -17.45
CA CYS A 158 1.10 -0.88 -16.90
C CYS A 158 -0.01 -0.72 -17.95
N THR A 159 -0.01 0.40 -18.68
CA THR A 159 -0.99 0.66 -19.73
C THR A 159 -0.88 -0.35 -20.87
N THR A 160 0.34 -0.69 -21.27
CA THR A 160 0.59 -1.67 -22.33
C THR A 160 0.08 -3.06 -21.92
N SER A 161 0.35 -3.46 -20.68
CA SER A 161 -0.06 -4.78 -20.17
C SER A 161 -1.59 -4.91 -20.05
N PHE A 162 -2.30 -3.80 -19.86
CA PHE A 162 -3.76 -3.77 -19.70
C PHE A 162 -4.51 -3.18 -20.91
N ALA A 163 -3.83 -2.92 -22.04
CA ALA A 163 -4.43 -2.26 -23.19
C ALA A 163 -5.73 -2.92 -23.68
N ALA A 164 -5.75 -4.26 -23.74
CA ALA A 164 -6.93 -5.04 -24.15
C ALA A 164 -8.10 -4.90 -23.15
N GLU A 165 -7.82 -4.70 -21.86
CA GLU A 165 -8.83 -4.53 -20.82
C GLU A 165 -9.31 -3.07 -20.70
N LEU A 166 -8.51 -2.09 -21.13
CA LEU A 166 -8.85 -0.67 -21.14
C LEU A 166 -9.65 -0.27 -22.38
N ALA A 167 -9.40 -0.92 -23.52
CA ALA A 167 -10.01 -0.59 -24.81
C ALA A 167 -11.56 -0.62 -24.82
N PRO A 168 -12.25 -1.51 -24.06
CA PRO A 168 -13.72 -1.53 -24.05
C PRO A 168 -14.38 -0.31 -23.39
N ASP A 169 -13.69 0.42 -22.51
CA ASP A 169 -14.23 1.63 -21.88
C ASP A 169 -13.77 2.86 -22.67
N PRO A 170 -14.71 3.64 -23.27
CA PRO A 170 -14.36 4.77 -24.15
C PRO A 170 -13.53 5.85 -23.46
N CYS A 171 -13.75 6.11 -22.17
CA CYS A 171 -13.05 7.14 -21.41
C CYS A 171 -11.61 6.69 -21.10
N LEU A 172 -11.42 5.44 -20.66
CA LEU A 172 -10.09 4.86 -20.43
C LEU A 172 -9.32 4.75 -21.74
N ALA A 173 -9.96 4.29 -22.81
CA ALA A 173 -9.34 4.20 -24.14
C ALA A 173 -8.90 5.59 -24.66
N ALA A 174 -9.74 6.61 -24.53
CA ALA A 174 -9.39 7.96 -24.95
C ALA A 174 -8.19 8.52 -24.17
N LEU A 175 -8.08 8.21 -22.88
CA LEU A 175 -7.02 8.73 -22.02
C LEU A 175 -5.71 7.95 -22.15
N PHE A 176 -5.77 6.60 -22.12
CA PHE A 176 -4.59 5.75 -22.04
C PHE A 176 -4.18 5.09 -23.35
N LEU A 177 -5.08 5.05 -24.35
CA LEU A 177 -4.87 4.44 -25.66
C LEU A 177 -5.16 5.43 -26.80
N PRO A 178 -4.58 6.65 -26.81
CA PRO A 178 -4.86 7.64 -27.84
C PRO A 178 -4.47 7.09 -29.22
N GLY A 179 -5.42 7.16 -30.18
CA GLY A 179 -5.23 6.56 -31.49
C GLY A 179 -5.17 5.03 -31.52
N GLY A 180 -5.63 4.35 -30.43
CA GLY A 180 -5.66 2.90 -30.30
C GLY A 180 -4.34 2.28 -29.80
N ALA A 181 -3.34 3.09 -29.41
CA ALA A 181 -2.05 2.63 -28.91
C ALA A 181 -1.79 3.13 -27.48
N PRO A 182 -1.13 2.33 -26.60
CA PRO A 182 -0.77 2.75 -25.25
C PRO A 182 0.08 4.01 -25.24
N VAL A 183 -0.15 4.87 -24.23
CA VAL A 183 0.70 6.05 -23.98
C VAL A 183 2.15 5.61 -23.76
N ARG A 184 3.10 6.42 -24.27
CA ARG A 184 4.53 6.12 -24.27
C ARG A 184 5.28 6.93 -23.19
N PRO A 185 6.43 6.45 -22.72
CA PRO A 185 7.29 7.25 -21.86
C PRO A 185 7.60 8.61 -22.49
N GLY A 186 7.39 9.68 -21.73
CA GLY A 186 7.60 11.06 -22.18
C GLY A 186 6.38 11.72 -22.83
N ASP A 187 5.34 10.99 -23.21
CA ASP A 187 4.07 11.58 -23.63
C ASP A 187 3.50 12.49 -22.52
N ARG A 188 2.70 13.48 -22.90
CA ARG A 188 2.05 14.36 -21.94
C ARG A 188 0.63 13.86 -21.69
N LEU A 189 0.34 13.37 -20.49
CA LEU A 189 -1.00 12.94 -20.08
C LEU A 189 -1.71 14.09 -19.38
N VAL A 190 -2.82 14.57 -19.95
CA VAL A 190 -3.67 15.64 -19.42
C VAL A 190 -5.02 15.06 -19.05
N GLN A 191 -5.53 15.38 -17.85
CA GLN A 191 -6.76 14.84 -17.28
C GLN A 191 -7.72 15.98 -16.89
N PRO A 192 -8.34 16.67 -17.86
CA PRO A 192 -9.14 17.86 -17.56
C PRO A 192 -10.37 17.55 -16.71
N GLU A 193 -11.07 16.46 -16.96
CA GLU A 193 -12.23 16.05 -16.17
C GLU A 193 -11.85 15.69 -14.71
N ALA A 194 -10.70 15.05 -14.51
CA ALA A 194 -10.17 14.79 -13.17
C ALA A 194 -9.78 16.10 -12.45
N ALA A 195 -9.24 17.08 -13.18
CA ALA A 195 -8.95 18.40 -12.63
C ALA A 195 -10.24 19.11 -12.15
N ASP A 196 -11.33 18.98 -12.89
CA ASP A 196 -12.62 19.57 -12.50
C ASP A 196 -13.22 18.87 -11.29
N SER A 197 -13.12 17.55 -11.20
CA SER A 197 -13.50 16.77 -10.03
C SER A 197 -12.67 17.16 -8.78
N LEU A 198 -11.36 17.32 -8.94
CA LEU A 198 -10.47 17.81 -7.87
C LEU A 198 -10.83 19.23 -7.42
N ARG A 199 -11.15 20.14 -8.34
CA ARG A 199 -11.62 21.51 -8.02
C ARG A 199 -12.93 21.49 -7.23
N ALA A 200 -13.85 20.60 -7.59
CA ALA A 200 -15.11 20.44 -6.86
C ALA A 200 -14.84 19.98 -5.41
N ILE A 201 -13.94 19.00 -5.21
CA ILE A 201 -13.57 18.53 -3.88
C ILE A 201 -12.81 19.63 -3.11
N ALA A 202 -11.89 20.36 -3.75
CA ALA A 202 -11.15 21.44 -3.11
C ALA A 202 -12.07 22.57 -2.60
N ARG A 203 -13.17 22.85 -3.31
CA ARG A 203 -14.17 23.86 -2.95
C ARG A 203 -15.15 23.39 -1.88
N ASP A 204 -15.70 22.19 -2.06
CA ASP A 204 -16.85 21.69 -1.28
C ASP A 204 -16.44 20.66 -0.21
N GLY A 205 -15.17 20.28 -0.17
CA GLY A 205 -14.69 19.22 0.72
C GLY A 205 -15.16 17.82 0.30
N PRO A 206 -15.08 16.83 1.21
CA PRO A 206 -15.42 15.44 0.89
C PRO A 206 -16.90 15.27 0.51
N VAL A 207 -17.79 16.20 0.89
CA VAL A 207 -19.21 16.14 0.55
C VAL A 207 -19.45 16.18 -0.96
N ALA A 208 -18.54 16.77 -1.75
CA ALA A 208 -18.64 16.78 -3.21
C ALA A 208 -18.84 15.36 -3.77
N LEU A 209 -18.09 14.40 -3.25
CA LEU A 209 -18.20 12.97 -3.61
C LEU A 209 -19.17 12.23 -2.68
N HIS A 210 -19.12 12.49 -1.37
CA HIS A 210 -19.89 11.79 -0.36
C HIS A 210 -21.26 12.46 -0.11
N GLY A 211 -22.15 12.38 -1.12
CA GLY A 211 -23.52 12.89 -1.07
C GLY A 211 -23.81 14.09 -1.98
N GLY A 212 -22.78 14.72 -2.57
CA GLY A 212 -22.93 15.85 -3.47
C GLY A 212 -23.11 15.49 -4.95
N ALA A 213 -22.96 16.51 -5.81
CA ALA A 213 -23.20 16.37 -7.25
C ALA A 213 -22.26 15.35 -7.91
N LEU A 214 -20.98 15.36 -7.56
CA LEU A 214 -20.00 14.41 -8.09
C LEU A 214 -20.36 12.97 -7.69
N GLY A 215 -20.74 12.75 -6.43
CA GLY A 215 -21.18 11.45 -5.94
C GLY A 215 -22.44 10.95 -6.65
N ARG A 216 -23.37 11.84 -6.99
CA ARG A 216 -24.57 11.49 -7.76
C ARG A 216 -24.21 11.00 -9.16
N VAL A 217 -23.35 11.72 -9.89
CA VAL A 217 -22.90 11.30 -11.22
C VAL A 217 -22.23 9.92 -11.18
N VAL A 218 -21.40 9.67 -10.17
CA VAL A 218 -20.76 8.36 -9.96
C VAL A 218 -21.79 7.28 -9.70
N ALA A 219 -22.69 7.49 -8.74
CA ALA A 219 -23.70 6.49 -8.35
C ALA A 219 -24.66 6.16 -9.50
N ASP A 220 -25.13 7.18 -10.22
CA ASP A 220 -26.04 7.02 -11.35
C ASP A 220 -25.37 6.23 -12.50
N HIS A 221 -24.10 6.51 -12.80
CA HIS A 221 -23.35 5.78 -13.82
C HIS A 221 -23.14 4.31 -13.46
N ILE A 222 -22.75 4.03 -12.21
CA ILE A 222 -22.55 2.66 -11.71
C ILE A 222 -23.89 1.90 -11.71
N ALA A 223 -24.96 2.52 -11.25
CA ALA A 223 -26.31 1.93 -11.23
C ALA A 223 -26.82 1.61 -12.65
N ALA A 224 -26.65 2.56 -13.61
CA ALA A 224 -27.07 2.36 -15.00
C ALA A 224 -26.34 1.20 -15.70
N ARG A 225 -25.16 0.79 -15.18
CA ARG A 225 -24.39 -0.36 -15.66
C ARG A 225 -24.58 -1.63 -14.80
N GLY A 226 -25.59 -1.65 -13.93
CA GLY A 226 -25.95 -2.81 -13.12
C GLY A 226 -25.15 -3.00 -11.84
N GLY A 227 -24.34 -2.02 -11.42
CA GLY A 227 -23.66 -2.06 -10.13
C GLY A 227 -24.58 -1.74 -8.96
N SER A 228 -24.19 -2.15 -7.76
CA SER A 228 -24.99 -2.02 -6.53
C SER A 228 -24.76 -0.70 -5.77
N LEU A 229 -23.72 0.08 -6.10
CA LEU A 229 -23.41 1.37 -5.47
C LEU A 229 -24.53 2.40 -5.71
N ARG A 230 -24.96 3.09 -4.64
CA ARG A 230 -25.96 4.18 -4.65
C ARG A 230 -25.40 5.42 -3.97
N LEU A 231 -26.04 6.59 -4.22
CA LEU A 231 -25.63 7.85 -3.61
C LEU A 231 -25.69 7.81 -2.08
N GLU A 232 -26.67 7.11 -1.54
CA GLU A 232 -26.87 6.93 -0.10
C GLU A 232 -25.70 6.17 0.54
N ASP A 233 -25.07 5.26 -0.18
CA ASP A 233 -23.87 4.54 0.28
C ASP A 233 -22.69 5.51 0.43
N LEU A 234 -22.49 6.37 -0.56
CA LEU A 234 -21.45 7.41 -0.51
C LEU A 234 -21.75 8.43 0.59
N ALA A 235 -22.97 8.92 0.71
CA ALA A 235 -23.40 9.88 1.74
C ALA A 235 -23.34 9.30 3.16
N GLY A 236 -23.63 8.01 3.29
CA GLY A 236 -23.58 7.27 4.54
C GLY A 236 -22.19 6.82 4.96
N TYR A 237 -21.16 6.92 4.08
CA TYR A 237 -19.81 6.48 4.40
C TYR A 237 -19.21 7.26 5.57
N ARG A 238 -18.55 6.55 6.48
CA ARG A 238 -17.84 7.15 7.63
C ARG A 238 -16.45 6.53 7.75
N VAL A 239 -15.45 7.37 7.90
CA VAL A 239 -14.09 6.96 8.28
C VAL A 239 -14.12 6.31 9.67
N ARG A 240 -13.27 5.31 9.91
CA ARG A 240 -13.12 4.67 11.21
C ARG A 240 -11.74 4.94 11.79
N ASP A 241 -11.71 5.12 13.08
CA ASP A 241 -10.48 5.14 13.87
C ASP A 241 -10.20 3.72 14.35
N ARG A 242 -8.96 3.27 14.12
CA ARG A 242 -8.52 1.94 14.58
C ARG A 242 -7.30 2.07 15.48
N VAL A 243 -7.30 1.30 16.55
CA VAL A 243 -6.12 1.16 17.43
C VAL A 243 -5.15 0.18 16.77
N PRO A 244 -3.88 0.57 16.51
CA PRO A 244 -2.93 -0.32 15.85
C PRO A 244 -2.60 -1.56 16.69
N VAL A 245 -2.25 -2.66 16.00
CA VAL A 245 -1.64 -3.85 16.61
C VAL A 245 -0.21 -3.52 16.99
N ARG A 246 0.22 -4.00 18.16
CA ARG A 246 1.57 -3.82 18.69
C ARG A 246 2.23 -5.17 18.94
N GLY A 247 3.53 -5.24 18.68
CA GLY A 247 4.37 -6.37 19.00
C GLY A 247 5.80 -5.93 19.24
N THR A 248 6.68 -6.86 19.61
CA THR A 248 8.10 -6.55 19.81
C THR A 248 8.97 -7.52 19.02
N TYR A 249 10.10 -7.04 18.52
CA TYR A 249 11.10 -7.84 17.82
C TYR A 249 12.51 -7.31 18.13
N ARG A 250 13.39 -8.11 18.72
CA ARG A 250 14.77 -7.73 19.03
C ARG A 250 14.89 -6.38 19.76
N GLY A 251 14.01 -6.11 20.71
CA GLY A 251 13.99 -4.85 21.45
C GLY A 251 13.40 -3.65 20.69
N HIS A 252 12.86 -3.87 19.49
CA HIS A 252 12.09 -2.88 18.77
C HIS A 252 10.59 -3.15 18.94
N GLU A 253 9.81 -2.09 19.09
CA GLU A 253 8.35 -2.16 19.04
C GLU A 253 7.87 -2.01 17.60
N ILE A 254 6.97 -2.88 17.19
CA ILE A 254 6.33 -2.87 15.87
C ILE A 254 4.90 -2.40 16.05
N VAL A 255 4.53 -1.33 15.37
CA VAL A 255 3.18 -0.75 15.41
C VAL A 255 2.63 -0.76 13.99
N ALA A 256 1.56 -1.50 13.77
CA ALA A 256 1.05 -1.78 12.42
C ALA A 256 -0.49 -1.87 12.39
N PRO A 257 -1.15 -1.78 11.23
CA PRO A 257 -2.60 -1.72 11.13
C PRO A 257 -3.31 -2.94 11.72
N PRO A 258 -4.44 -2.73 12.41
CA PRO A 258 -5.29 -3.81 12.92
C PRO A 258 -6.26 -4.30 11.82
N PRO A 259 -7.06 -5.36 12.07
CA PRO A 259 -8.18 -5.70 11.20
C PRO A 259 -9.12 -4.49 10.94
N PRO A 260 -9.67 -4.41 9.70
CA PRO A 260 -9.74 -5.42 8.66
C PRO A 260 -8.45 -5.61 7.84
N ALA A 261 -7.37 -4.87 8.13
CA ALA A 261 -6.05 -5.20 7.58
C ALA A 261 -5.48 -6.44 8.28
N SER A 262 -5.07 -7.41 7.49
CA SER A 262 -4.41 -8.62 8.00
C SER A 262 -2.96 -8.37 8.39
N SER A 263 -2.37 -7.29 7.90
CA SER A 263 -0.93 -7.06 7.88
C SER A 263 -0.28 -6.95 9.24
N GLY A 264 -0.79 -6.12 10.15
CA GLY A 264 -0.17 -5.91 11.46
C GLY A 264 -0.14 -7.20 12.29
N VAL A 265 -1.24 -7.95 12.27
CA VAL A 265 -1.34 -9.24 12.96
C VAL A 265 -0.27 -10.21 12.46
N HIS A 266 -0.16 -10.37 11.12
CA HIS A 266 0.76 -11.34 10.55
C HIS A 266 2.21 -10.87 10.51
N ILE A 267 2.50 -9.57 10.46
CA ILE A 267 3.86 -9.06 10.66
C ILE A 267 4.34 -9.42 12.06
N VAL A 268 3.55 -9.12 13.10
CA VAL A 268 3.91 -9.44 14.49
C VAL A 268 4.02 -10.96 14.69
N GLN A 269 3.08 -11.74 14.17
CA GLN A 269 3.14 -13.20 14.22
C GLN A 269 4.43 -13.75 13.62
N MET A 270 4.78 -13.35 12.41
CA MET A 270 5.98 -13.80 11.71
C MET A 270 7.26 -13.43 12.47
N LEU A 271 7.34 -12.20 12.95
CA LEU A 271 8.49 -11.72 13.72
C LEU A 271 8.61 -12.48 15.05
N ASN A 272 7.50 -12.78 15.75
CA ASN A 272 7.51 -13.61 16.95
C ASN A 272 8.02 -15.05 16.70
N ILE A 273 7.69 -15.64 15.54
CA ILE A 273 8.22 -16.96 15.16
C ILE A 273 9.72 -16.85 14.87
N LEU A 274 10.13 -15.85 14.08
CA LEU A 274 11.53 -15.66 13.65
C LEU A 274 12.46 -15.22 14.79
N GLU A 275 11.94 -14.59 15.85
CA GLU A 275 12.76 -14.15 16.99
C GLU A 275 13.49 -15.31 17.70
N GLY A 276 13.00 -16.55 17.56
CA GLY A 276 13.66 -17.73 18.10
C GLY A 276 14.86 -18.25 17.30
N TYR A 277 15.19 -17.65 16.15
CA TYR A 277 16.34 -18.02 15.33
C TYR A 277 17.38 -16.91 15.35
N ASP A 278 18.66 -17.25 15.28
CA ASP A 278 19.74 -16.27 15.12
C ASP A 278 19.91 -15.91 13.64
N LEU A 279 19.01 -15.05 13.14
CA LEU A 279 19.04 -14.61 11.74
C LEU A 279 20.23 -13.72 11.43
N ALA A 280 20.79 -13.02 12.43
CA ALA A 280 21.97 -12.17 12.24
C ALA A 280 23.22 -13.01 11.91
N ALA A 281 23.33 -14.23 12.45
CA ALA A 281 24.40 -15.16 12.12
C ALA A 281 24.22 -15.86 10.76
N MET A 282 23.02 -15.79 10.14
CA MET A 282 22.77 -16.37 8.83
C MET A 282 23.13 -15.38 7.74
N PRO A 283 23.98 -15.72 6.74
CA PRO A 283 24.25 -14.81 5.63
C PRO A 283 22.97 -14.40 4.91
N HIS A 284 22.85 -13.13 4.56
CA HIS A 284 21.72 -12.62 3.81
C HIS A 284 21.62 -13.35 2.47
N GLY A 285 20.44 -13.93 2.18
CA GLY A 285 20.25 -14.76 0.97
C GLY A 285 20.69 -16.21 1.10
N SER A 286 21.18 -16.66 2.26
CA SER A 286 21.50 -18.09 2.45
C SER A 286 20.24 -18.97 2.33
N PRO A 287 20.35 -20.18 1.76
CA PRO A 287 19.22 -21.10 1.62
C PRO A 287 18.48 -21.38 2.94
N ALA A 288 19.21 -21.53 4.04
CA ALA A 288 18.63 -21.78 5.36
C ALA A 288 17.76 -20.60 5.82
N ARG A 289 18.24 -19.35 5.67
CA ARG A 289 17.47 -18.15 6.02
C ARG A 289 16.23 -18.02 5.13
N LEU A 290 16.37 -18.19 3.81
CA LEU A 290 15.26 -18.07 2.86
C LEU A 290 14.21 -19.18 3.08
N HIS A 291 14.62 -20.39 3.44
CA HIS A 291 13.72 -21.46 3.83
C HIS A 291 12.88 -21.07 5.05
N LEU A 292 13.50 -20.55 6.12
CA LEU A 292 12.77 -20.10 7.31
C LEU A 292 11.76 -19.00 6.99
N ILE A 293 12.15 -18.00 6.20
CA ILE A 293 11.24 -16.93 5.76
C ILE A 293 10.06 -17.51 4.98
N ALA A 294 10.33 -18.46 4.05
CA ALA A 294 9.28 -19.10 3.27
C ALA A 294 8.30 -19.90 4.16
N GLU A 295 8.81 -20.70 5.12
CA GLU A 295 7.95 -21.47 6.02
C GLU A 295 7.09 -20.55 6.90
N VAL A 296 7.67 -19.46 7.43
CA VAL A 296 6.94 -18.50 8.26
C VAL A 296 5.87 -17.74 7.45
N LEU A 297 6.14 -17.40 6.19
CA LEU A 297 5.13 -16.85 5.29
C LEU A 297 3.98 -17.84 5.07
N LYS A 298 4.27 -19.12 4.79
CA LYS A 298 3.23 -20.15 4.62
C LYS A 298 2.36 -20.29 5.87
N ILE A 299 2.96 -20.25 7.07
CA ILE A 299 2.24 -20.27 8.34
C ILE A 299 1.30 -19.06 8.45
N ALA A 300 1.82 -17.87 8.18
CA ALA A 300 1.04 -16.64 8.27
C ALA A 300 -0.13 -16.64 7.28
N PHE A 301 0.06 -17.15 6.05
CA PHE A 301 -1.01 -17.24 5.06
C PHE A 301 -2.07 -18.30 5.42
N ALA A 302 -1.67 -19.42 6.02
CA ALA A 302 -2.61 -20.41 6.53
C ALA A 302 -3.51 -19.83 7.63
N ASP A 303 -2.92 -19.11 8.58
CA ASP A 303 -3.66 -18.49 9.69
C ASP A 303 -4.51 -17.29 9.19
N ARG A 304 -4.02 -16.51 8.22
CA ARG A 304 -4.75 -15.40 7.59
C ARG A 304 -6.07 -15.86 7.00
N ALA A 305 -6.07 -16.96 6.30
CA ALA A 305 -7.28 -17.48 5.65
C ALA A 305 -8.37 -17.86 6.66
N ALA A 306 -7.98 -18.32 7.85
CA ALA A 306 -8.90 -18.75 8.90
C ALA A 306 -9.38 -17.60 9.80
N ALA A 307 -8.61 -16.52 9.91
CA ALA A 307 -8.74 -15.60 11.03
C ALA A 307 -8.70 -14.11 10.66
N THR A 308 -8.83 -13.73 9.37
CA THR A 308 -8.86 -12.32 8.97
C THR A 308 -10.22 -11.94 8.41
N ALA A 309 -10.81 -10.86 8.93
CA ALA A 309 -12.09 -10.32 8.47
C ALA A 309 -12.28 -8.88 8.97
N ASP A 310 -13.39 -8.25 8.58
CA ASP A 310 -13.86 -7.02 9.21
C ASP A 310 -14.33 -7.32 10.64
N PRO A 311 -13.70 -6.72 11.68
CA PRO A 311 -14.01 -7.00 13.08
C PRO A 311 -15.42 -6.54 13.48
N ASP A 312 -16.05 -5.67 12.71
CA ASP A 312 -17.44 -5.25 12.96
C ASP A 312 -18.44 -6.37 12.58
N PHE A 313 -18.00 -7.40 11.83
CA PHE A 313 -18.82 -8.52 11.34
C PHE A 313 -18.36 -9.89 11.86
N VAL A 314 -17.07 -10.06 12.13
CA VAL A 314 -16.47 -11.35 12.53
C VAL A 314 -15.45 -11.13 13.63
N ALA A 315 -15.55 -11.89 14.71
CA ALA A 315 -14.51 -11.87 15.75
C ALA A 315 -13.17 -12.37 15.20
N VAL A 316 -12.16 -11.49 15.18
CA VAL A 316 -10.80 -11.79 14.73
C VAL A 316 -9.93 -12.08 15.95
N PRO A 317 -9.33 -13.27 16.08
CA PRO A 317 -8.58 -13.67 17.28
C PRO A 317 -7.15 -13.08 17.27
N VAL A 318 -7.02 -11.75 17.25
CA VAL A 318 -5.74 -11.04 17.13
C VAL A 318 -4.75 -11.51 18.19
N ASP A 319 -5.13 -11.45 19.47
CA ASP A 319 -4.25 -11.77 20.59
C ASP A 319 -3.74 -13.23 20.54
N ALA A 320 -4.58 -14.16 20.11
CA ALA A 320 -4.20 -15.56 19.98
C ALA A 320 -3.16 -15.80 18.86
N ILE A 321 -3.25 -15.03 17.77
CA ILE A 321 -2.33 -15.15 16.61
C ILE A 321 -0.96 -14.55 16.95
N ILE A 322 -0.93 -13.41 17.64
CA ILE A 322 0.31 -12.72 18.00
C ILE A 322 0.93 -13.23 19.32
N ASP A 323 0.29 -14.19 19.97
CA ASP A 323 0.77 -14.77 21.22
C ASP A 323 2.14 -15.45 21.04
N ARG A 324 3.05 -15.21 21.99
CA ARG A 324 4.42 -15.76 21.94
C ARG A 324 4.48 -17.27 22.14
N ALA A 325 3.58 -17.85 22.94
CA ALA A 325 3.50 -19.28 23.11
C ALA A 325 2.95 -19.95 21.84
N TYR A 326 1.99 -19.29 21.15
CA TYR A 326 1.56 -19.72 19.82
C TYR A 326 2.73 -19.71 18.83
N ALA A 327 3.48 -18.61 18.76
CA ALA A 327 4.65 -18.49 17.90
C ALA A 327 5.71 -19.57 18.20
N ALA A 328 5.96 -19.87 19.48
CA ALA A 328 6.88 -20.94 19.89
C ALA A 328 6.42 -22.32 19.39
N ARG A 329 5.11 -22.64 19.50
CA ARG A 329 4.56 -23.90 18.95
C ARG A 329 4.72 -23.98 17.45
N ARG A 330 4.43 -22.90 16.72
CA ARG A 330 4.58 -22.87 15.25
C ARG A 330 6.05 -23.02 14.84
N ARG A 331 6.96 -22.37 15.55
CA ARG A 331 8.41 -22.46 15.31
C ARG A 331 8.94 -23.90 15.46
N THR A 332 8.54 -24.62 16.51
CA THR A 332 8.98 -26.01 16.73
C THR A 332 8.45 -26.98 15.67
N ALA A 333 7.41 -26.60 14.94
CA ALA A 333 6.87 -27.39 13.85
C ALA A 333 7.60 -27.17 12.51
N ILE A 334 8.47 -26.16 12.39
CA ILE A 334 9.27 -25.94 11.18
C ILE A 334 10.40 -26.96 11.12
N ASP A 335 10.44 -27.75 10.04
CA ASP A 335 11.52 -28.69 9.74
C ASP A 335 12.62 -27.94 8.97
N PRO A 336 13.84 -27.77 9.51
CA PRO A 336 14.91 -27.02 8.84
C PRO A 336 15.46 -27.73 7.60
N ALA A 337 15.17 -29.00 7.42
CA ALA A 337 15.68 -29.84 6.33
C ALA A 337 14.63 -30.09 5.23
N ARG A 338 13.38 -29.66 5.39
CA ARG A 338 12.30 -29.99 4.47
C ARG A 338 11.23 -28.91 4.40
N ALA A 339 10.85 -28.54 3.18
CA ALA A 339 9.70 -27.70 2.92
C ALA A 339 8.39 -28.39 3.36
N GLN A 340 7.54 -27.65 4.05
CA GLN A 340 6.29 -28.17 4.59
C GLN A 340 5.09 -27.57 3.87
N ARG A 341 3.97 -28.32 3.87
CA ARG A 341 2.65 -27.80 3.52
C ARG A 341 1.91 -27.52 4.83
N TRP A 342 1.53 -26.29 5.00
CA TRP A 342 0.71 -25.89 6.12
C TRP A 342 -0.76 -25.96 5.70
N ALA A 343 -1.63 -26.40 6.60
CA ALA A 343 -3.06 -26.45 6.31
C ALA A 343 -3.51 -25.07 5.83
N ALA A 344 -3.84 -25.00 4.57
CA ALA A 344 -4.26 -23.77 3.93
C ALA A 344 -5.75 -23.58 4.19
N GLY A 345 -6.11 -22.46 4.73
CA GLY A 345 -7.36 -21.84 4.37
C GLY A 345 -7.25 -21.42 2.88
N VAL A 346 -8.39 -21.21 2.25
CA VAL A 346 -8.47 -20.80 0.84
C VAL A 346 -7.58 -19.58 0.60
N SER A 347 -6.61 -19.68 -0.28
CA SER A 347 -5.75 -18.58 -0.67
C SER A 347 -6.38 -17.83 -1.83
N PRO A 348 -6.75 -16.57 -1.69
CA PRO A 348 -7.15 -15.76 -2.82
C PRO A 348 -5.92 -15.43 -3.65
N LEU A 349 -5.90 -15.91 -4.88
CA LEU A 349 -4.89 -15.58 -5.88
C LEU A 349 -5.33 -14.34 -6.65
N SER A 350 -5.28 -13.17 -6.02
CA SER A 350 -5.50 -11.90 -6.69
C SER A 350 -4.26 -11.04 -6.49
N GLU A 351 -3.81 -10.38 -7.54
CA GLU A 351 -2.74 -9.40 -7.48
C GLU A 351 -3.34 -7.99 -7.35
N PRO A 352 -3.66 -7.51 -6.15
CA PRO A 352 -4.04 -6.14 -5.95
C PRO A 352 -2.81 -5.25 -6.11
N HIS A 353 -2.99 -4.12 -6.80
CA HIS A 353 -1.99 -3.07 -6.96
C HIS A 353 -2.34 -1.89 -6.07
N THR A 354 -1.31 -1.22 -5.54
CA THR A 354 -1.44 -0.27 -4.43
C THR A 354 -0.35 0.77 -4.57
N THR A 355 -0.53 1.96 -3.99
CA THR A 355 0.56 2.93 -3.77
C THR A 355 0.85 3.09 -2.28
N HIS A 356 2.06 3.55 -1.94
CA HIS A 356 2.45 3.84 -0.57
C HIS A 356 3.24 5.13 -0.49
N LEU A 357 3.04 5.88 0.60
CA LEU A 357 3.88 7.01 0.99
C LEU A 357 4.23 6.97 2.46
N THR A 358 5.38 7.57 2.78
CA THR A 358 5.80 7.88 4.16
C THR A 358 6.27 9.33 4.22
N VAL A 359 5.69 10.10 5.14
CA VAL A 359 6.00 11.51 5.37
C VAL A 359 6.28 11.74 6.84
N ALA A 360 7.27 12.56 7.14
CA ALA A 360 7.57 13.00 8.50
C ALA A 360 8.06 14.45 8.51
N ASP A 361 7.80 15.17 9.58
CA ASP A 361 8.32 16.50 9.82
C ASP A 361 9.17 16.61 11.10
N HIS A 362 9.78 17.77 11.30
CA HIS A 362 10.67 18.08 12.42
C HIS A 362 9.98 18.10 13.79
N THR A 363 8.66 18.18 13.83
CA THR A 363 7.89 18.13 15.10
C THR A 363 7.73 16.71 15.62
N GLY A 364 8.00 15.71 14.77
CA GLY A 364 7.78 14.28 15.04
C GLY A 364 6.40 13.77 14.61
N LEU A 365 5.58 14.60 13.95
CA LEU A 365 4.39 14.12 13.25
C LEU A 365 4.84 13.28 12.05
N ALA A 366 4.32 12.08 11.94
CA ALA A 366 4.65 11.19 10.84
C ALA A 366 3.42 10.40 10.35
N ILE A 367 3.32 10.26 9.05
CA ILE A 367 2.23 9.55 8.37
C ILE A 367 2.84 8.49 7.45
N ALA A 368 2.43 7.23 7.65
CA ALA A 368 2.60 6.16 6.67
C ALA A 368 1.24 5.82 6.09
N SER A 369 1.08 5.89 4.78
CA SER A 369 -0.22 5.69 4.14
C SER A 369 -0.13 4.76 2.95
N THR A 370 -1.04 3.79 2.90
CA THR A 370 -1.18 2.84 1.80
C THR A 370 -2.57 2.96 1.22
N GLN A 371 -2.67 3.23 -0.08
CA GLN A 371 -3.91 3.57 -0.77
C GLN A 371 -4.04 2.78 -2.08
N THR A 372 -5.29 2.48 -2.50
CA THR A 372 -5.51 1.64 -3.68
C THR A 372 -6.89 1.80 -4.30
N ILE A 373 -6.99 1.51 -5.60
CA ILE A 373 -8.23 1.13 -6.28
C ILE A 373 -8.33 -0.40 -6.47
N ASN A 374 -7.46 -1.16 -5.81
CA ASN A 374 -7.23 -2.61 -5.75
C ASN A 374 -6.42 -3.13 -6.95
N SER A 375 -7.00 -3.64 -8.04
CA SER A 375 -6.24 -4.07 -9.22
C SER A 375 -5.75 -2.88 -10.05
N LEU A 376 -4.78 -3.11 -10.96
CA LEU A 376 -4.38 -2.08 -11.93
C LEU A 376 -5.60 -1.59 -12.70
N PHE A 377 -5.80 -0.26 -12.72
CA PHE A 377 -6.95 0.41 -13.31
C PHE A 377 -8.31 0.00 -12.70
N GLY A 378 -8.31 -0.52 -11.47
CA GLY A 378 -9.51 -0.85 -10.71
C GLY A 378 -10.50 -1.73 -11.46
N ALA A 379 -11.75 -1.30 -11.54
CA ALA A 379 -12.83 -2.00 -12.24
C ALA A 379 -12.79 -1.87 -13.78
N ARG A 380 -11.78 -1.24 -14.35
CA ARG A 380 -11.63 -0.94 -15.80
C ARG A 380 -12.84 -0.18 -16.37
N ILE A 381 -13.41 0.70 -15.57
CA ILE A 381 -14.43 1.65 -15.99
C ILE A 381 -14.09 3.05 -15.47
N MET A 382 -14.35 4.05 -16.30
CA MET A 382 -14.23 5.45 -15.90
C MET A 382 -15.60 6.13 -16.00
N VAL A 383 -15.93 6.95 -15.01
CA VAL A 383 -17.20 7.69 -14.99
C VAL A 383 -17.08 8.89 -15.92
N PRO A 384 -17.85 8.96 -17.01
CA PRO A 384 -17.74 10.04 -18.00
C PRO A 384 -17.96 11.44 -17.38
N GLY A 385 -17.19 12.42 -17.85
CA GLY A 385 -17.25 13.81 -17.39
C GLY A 385 -16.65 14.04 -16.01
N THR A 386 -16.04 13.01 -15.38
CA THR A 386 -15.43 13.13 -14.04
C THR A 386 -13.95 12.77 -14.01
N GLY A 387 -13.47 12.00 -14.97
CA GLY A 387 -12.11 11.43 -14.95
C GLY A 387 -11.86 10.43 -13.80
N LEU A 388 -12.91 9.93 -13.13
CA LEU A 388 -12.79 9.03 -11.99
C LEU A 388 -12.89 7.57 -12.43
N THR A 389 -11.81 6.81 -12.15
CA THR A 389 -11.77 5.37 -12.38
C THR A 389 -12.37 4.63 -11.18
N GLY A 390 -13.29 3.69 -11.43
CA GLY A 390 -13.92 2.86 -10.41
C GLY A 390 -12.90 1.92 -9.75
N ASN A 391 -12.95 1.79 -8.42
CA ASN A 391 -12.24 0.73 -7.72
C ASN A 391 -12.85 -0.64 -8.05
N ASN A 392 -12.12 -1.73 -7.84
CA ASN A 392 -12.68 -3.09 -7.87
C ASN A 392 -12.55 -3.79 -6.52
N ASN A 393 -12.89 -3.08 -5.46
CA ASN A 393 -12.73 -3.58 -4.09
C ASN A 393 -13.71 -4.73 -3.77
N MET A 394 -14.81 -4.93 -4.53
CA MET A 394 -15.68 -6.10 -4.35
C MET A 394 -14.95 -7.41 -4.64
N PHE A 395 -13.85 -7.38 -5.40
CA PHE A 395 -12.98 -8.54 -5.64
C PHE A 395 -12.25 -9.04 -4.36
N LEU A 396 -12.21 -8.25 -3.30
CA LEU A 396 -11.58 -8.62 -2.03
C LEU A 396 -12.52 -9.45 -1.11
N PHE A 397 -13.78 -9.60 -1.47
CA PHE A 397 -14.73 -10.44 -0.76
C PHE A 397 -14.73 -11.88 -1.32
N ASP A 398 -14.93 -12.85 -0.42
CA ASP A 398 -15.17 -14.24 -0.83
C ASP A 398 -16.57 -14.35 -1.47
N PRO A 399 -16.65 -14.79 -2.73
CA PRO A 399 -17.94 -14.93 -3.42
C PRO A 399 -18.80 -16.08 -2.90
N THR A 400 -18.25 -16.91 -2.01
CA THR A 400 -19.00 -18.01 -1.39
C THR A 400 -19.69 -17.53 -0.12
N PRO A 401 -21.03 -17.63 -0.02
CA PRO A 401 -21.75 -17.23 1.18
C PRO A 401 -21.36 -18.01 2.44
N GLY A 402 -21.49 -17.38 3.61
CA GLY A 402 -21.28 -18.02 4.91
C GLY A 402 -19.84 -18.13 5.40
N ARG A 403 -18.88 -17.54 4.68
CA ARG A 403 -17.48 -17.47 5.10
C ARG A 403 -17.15 -16.14 5.77
N ALA A 404 -16.03 -16.09 6.49
CA ALA A 404 -15.60 -14.87 7.19
C ALA A 404 -15.45 -13.65 6.27
N LEU A 405 -15.00 -13.86 5.04
CA LEU A 405 -14.81 -12.82 4.02
C LEU A 405 -15.99 -12.66 3.06
N SER A 406 -17.10 -13.38 3.22
CA SER A 406 -18.26 -13.26 2.33
C SER A 406 -18.80 -11.84 2.29
N VAL A 407 -19.37 -11.47 1.15
CA VAL A 407 -20.06 -10.19 0.96
C VAL A 407 -21.17 -10.00 2.00
N ALA A 408 -21.21 -8.82 2.61
CA ALA A 408 -22.33 -8.40 3.45
C ALA A 408 -22.49 -6.87 3.32
N PRO A 409 -23.72 -6.35 3.34
CA PRO A 409 -23.98 -4.90 3.26
C PRO A 409 -23.19 -4.09 4.29
N GLY A 410 -22.49 -3.05 3.85
CA GLY A 410 -21.70 -2.17 4.70
C GLY A 410 -20.39 -2.76 5.25
N LYS A 411 -20.09 -4.03 4.98
CA LYS A 411 -18.86 -4.70 5.40
C LYS A 411 -17.65 -4.10 4.69
N ARG A 412 -16.58 -3.81 5.45
CA ARG A 412 -15.31 -3.33 4.88
C ARG A 412 -14.52 -4.46 4.25
N VAL A 413 -13.79 -4.11 3.21
CA VAL A 413 -12.89 -5.04 2.55
C VAL A 413 -11.71 -5.37 3.45
N THR A 414 -11.28 -6.63 3.39
CA THR A 414 -10.03 -7.06 4.03
C THR A 414 -8.86 -6.73 3.12
N THR A 415 -7.80 -6.19 3.70
CA THR A 415 -6.61 -5.76 2.96
C THR A 415 -5.31 -6.29 3.57
N SER A 416 -4.23 -6.26 2.79
CA SER A 416 -2.86 -6.53 3.25
C SER A 416 -2.04 -5.25 3.40
N GLN A 417 -2.63 -4.08 3.29
CA GLN A 417 -1.97 -2.78 3.45
C GLN A 417 -1.27 -2.69 4.80
N ALA A 418 0.00 -2.29 4.81
CA ALA A 418 0.89 -2.38 5.97
C ALA A 418 1.70 -1.09 6.22
N PRO A 419 1.05 0.08 6.39
CA PRO A 419 1.76 1.26 6.86
C PRO A 419 2.24 1.02 8.30
N THR A 420 3.56 0.81 8.49
CA THR A 420 4.14 0.28 9.72
C THR A 420 5.17 1.23 10.30
N PHE A 421 5.17 1.38 11.62
CA PHE A 421 6.23 2.04 12.39
C PHE A 421 7.04 1.01 13.19
N VAL A 422 8.35 1.25 13.25
CA VAL A 422 9.29 0.50 14.08
C VAL A 422 9.90 1.49 15.07
N LEU A 423 9.74 1.22 16.35
CA LEU A 423 10.23 2.08 17.41
C LEU A 423 11.33 1.38 18.22
N ARG A 424 12.20 2.16 18.85
CA ARG A 424 13.13 1.70 19.86
C ARG A 424 13.09 2.66 21.04
N ASP A 425 12.93 2.13 22.25
CA ASP A 425 12.83 2.92 23.47
C ASP A 425 11.76 4.03 23.38
N GLY A 426 10.58 3.68 22.80
CA GLY A 426 9.45 4.61 22.58
C GLY A 426 9.65 5.66 21.47
N ARG A 427 10.83 5.71 20.84
CA ARG A 427 11.14 6.66 19.75
C ARG A 427 11.02 5.98 18.39
N PRO A 428 10.49 6.66 17.37
CA PRO A 428 10.44 6.10 16.02
C PRO A 428 11.87 5.92 15.48
N ARG A 429 12.12 4.78 14.87
CA ARG A 429 13.35 4.50 14.13
C ARG A 429 13.07 4.44 12.65
N PHE A 430 11.98 3.78 12.26
CA PHE A 430 11.59 3.63 10.87
C PHE A 430 10.07 3.74 10.74
N ALA A 431 9.64 4.37 9.64
CA ALA A 431 8.28 4.28 9.13
C ALA A 431 8.36 3.79 7.69
N LEU A 432 7.59 2.76 7.33
CA LEU A 432 7.73 2.11 6.03
C LEU A 432 6.44 1.42 5.57
N GLY A 433 6.37 1.20 4.28
CA GLY A 433 5.34 0.39 3.66
C GLY A 433 5.59 0.22 2.16
N VAL A 434 4.79 -0.62 1.54
CA VAL A 434 5.00 -1.06 0.17
C VAL A 434 3.67 -1.36 -0.50
N PRO A 435 3.48 -1.09 -1.80
CA PRO A 435 2.41 -1.67 -2.60
C PRO A 435 2.71 -3.13 -2.96
N GLY A 436 1.68 -3.90 -3.39
CA GLY A 436 1.92 -5.24 -3.92
C GLY A 436 0.96 -6.33 -3.40
N GLY A 437 -0.24 -5.95 -3.02
CA GLY A 437 -1.28 -6.90 -2.67
C GLY A 437 -0.92 -7.84 -1.52
N LEU A 438 -1.08 -9.12 -1.72
CA LEU A 438 -0.76 -10.13 -0.72
C LEU A 438 0.73 -10.18 -0.35
N ARG A 439 1.60 -9.64 -1.19
CA ARG A 439 3.05 -9.59 -0.95
C ARG A 439 3.45 -8.52 0.07
N ILE A 440 2.55 -7.58 0.40
CA ILE A 440 2.82 -6.38 1.21
C ILE A 440 3.41 -6.72 2.58
N PHE A 441 2.68 -7.46 3.41
CA PHE A 441 3.11 -7.68 4.80
C PHE A 441 4.35 -8.56 4.92
N GLY A 442 4.51 -9.53 4.01
CA GLY A 442 5.72 -10.34 3.93
C GLY A 442 6.95 -9.54 3.49
N THR A 443 6.76 -8.54 2.61
CA THR A 443 7.82 -7.62 2.20
C THR A 443 8.20 -6.64 3.31
N VAL A 444 7.22 -6.09 4.04
CA VAL A 444 7.48 -5.23 5.21
C VAL A 444 8.23 -6.01 6.29
N MET A 445 7.83 -7.24 6.57
CA MET A 445 8.55 -8.12 7.51
C MET A 445 10.01 -8.32 7.09
N GLN A 446 10.29 -8.63 5.82
CA GLN A 446 11.66 -8.81 5.32
C GLN A 446 12.50 -7.53 5.41
N ALA A 447 11.90 -6.35 5.16
CA ALA A 447 12.60 -5.08 5.36
C ALA A 447 12.95 -4.85 6.84
N ILE A 448 12.05 -5.20 7.78
CA ILE A 448 12.34 -5.12 9.22
C ILE A 448 13.50 -6.06 9.59
N LEU A 449 13.53 -7.30 9.07
CA LEU A 449 14.65 -8.22 9.29
C LEU A 449 15.98 -7.64 8.75
N ASN A 450 15.95 -7.03 7.58
CA ASN A 450 17.14 -6.41 6.99
C ASN A 450 17.68 -5.25 7.81
N LEU A 451 16.78 -4.41 8.35
CA LEU A 451 17.15 -3.27 9.19
C LEU A 451 17.64 -3.73 10.59
N VAL A 452 16.95 -4.68 11.20
CA VAL A 452 17.15 -5.05 12.62
C VAL A 452 18.20 -6.14 12.79
N ASP A 453 18.13 -7.24 12.01
CA ASP A 453 19.07 -8.37 12.16
C ASP A 453 20.37 -8.15 11.39
N HIS A 454 20.31 -7.52 10.19
CA HIS A 454 21.49 -7.34 9.34
C HIS A 454 22.08 -5.93 9.40
N GLY A 455 21.47 -4.98 10.12
CA GLY A 455 21.96 -3.62 10.26
C GLY A 455 22.13 -2.88 8.93
N MET A 456 21.33 -3.24 7.92
CA MET A 456 21.37 -2.56 6.62
C MET A 456 20.95 -1.09 6.75
N THR A 457 21.53 -0.24 5.93
CA THR A 457 21.02 1.12 5.74
C THR A 457 19.58 1.07 5.21
N LEU A 458 18.81 2.15 5.42
CA LEU A 458 17.43 2.20 4.95
C LEU A 458 17.32 1.93 3.45
N GLN A 459 18.22 2.50 2.64
CA GLN A 459 18.22 2.31 1.19
C GLN A 459 18.53 0.86 0.79
N GLU A 460 19.50 0.23 1.43
CA GLU A 460 19.80 -1.19 1.20
C GLU A 460 18.61 -2.08 1.56
N ALA A 461 17.96 -1.82 2.71
CA ALA A 461 16.84 -2.63 3.18
C ALA A 461 15.60 -2.55 2.26
N VAL A 462 15.29 -1.37 1.70
CA VAL A 462 14.15 -1.22 0.78
C VAL A 462 14.43 -1.81 -0.60
N GLU A 463 15.69 -1.85 -1.03
CA GLU A 463 16.12 -2.40 -2.34
C GLU A 463 16.52 -3.87 -2.30
N ALA A 464 16.77 -4.44 -1.13
CA ALA A 464 17.17 -5.83 -0.97
C ALA A 464 16.24 -6.79 -1.75
N PRO A 465 16.80 -7.90 -2.29
CA PRO A 465 16.00 -8.93 -2.92
C PRO A 465 14.92 -9.47 -1.98
N ARG A 466 13.84 -9.95 -2.55
CA ARG A 466 12.66 -10.44 -1.83
C ARG A 466 12.26 -11.82 -2.29
N LEU A 467 11.60 -12.54 -1.40
CA LEU A 467 10.87 -13.76 -1.71
C LEU A 467 9.42 -13.63 -1.23
N TRP A 468 8.53 -14.41 -1.81
CA TRP A 468 7.16 -14.52 -1.33
C TRP A 468 6.57 -15.90 -1.63
N THR A 469 5.65 -16.34 -0.77
CA THR A 469 4.77 -17.48 -0.99
C THR A 469 3.47 -17.31 -0.22
N GLY A 470 2.37 -17.71 -0.81
CA GLY A 470 1.05 -17.80 -0.16
C GLY A 470 0.69 -19.23 0.25
N GLY A 471 1.67 -20.15 0.28
CA GLY A 471 1.46 -21.58 0.60
C GLY A 471 1.71 -22.51 -0.59
N GLY A 472 1.79 -21.98 -1.81
CA GLY A 472 2.20 -22.69 -3.03
C GLY A 472 3.70 -22.60 -3.30
N GLY A 473 4.06 -22.30 -4.56
CA GLY A 473 5.45 -22.05 -4.96
C GLY A 473 6.04 -20.81 -4.28
N ILE A 474 7.37 -20.74 -4.21
CA ILE A 474 8.11 -19.59 -3.72
C ILE A 474 8.47 -18.68 -4.89
N GLU A 475 7.93 -17.48 -4.94
CA GLU A 475 8.41 -16.41 -5.81
C GLU A 475 9.77 -15.93 -5.32
N LEU A 476 10.76 -15.91 -6.21
CA LEU A 476 12.13 -15.58 -5.86
C LEU A 476 12.68 -14.55 -6.84
N GLU A 477 13.13 -13.40 -6.33
CA GLU A 477 13.78 -12.36 -7.14
C GLU A 477 15.20 -12.74 -7.57
N PRO A 478 15.74 -12.11 -8.64
CA PRO A 478 17.04 -12.45 -9.23
C PRO A 478 18.19 -12.47 -8.21
N GLY A 479 18.21 -11.56 -7.24
CA GLY A 479 19.27 -11.50 -6.23
C GLY A 479 19.31 -12.66 -5.22
N TYR A 480 18.33 -13.57 -5.27
CA TYR A 480 18.28 -14.78 -4.45
C TYR A 480 18.39 -16.08 -5.29
N MET A 481 18.55 -15.97 -6.60
CA MET A 481 18.51 -17.15 -7.48
C MET A 481 19.65 -18.15 -7.24
N ASP A 482 20.78 -17.75 -6.68
CA ASP A 482 21.87 -18.64 -6.30
C ASP A 482 21.42 -19.66 -5.22
N ALA A 483 20.43 -19.31 -4.41
CA ALA A 483 19.85 -20.22 -3.42
C ALA A 483 18.82 -21.21 -4.00
N ALA A 484 18.33 -20.99 -5.23
CA ALA A 484 17.25 -21.78 -5.82
C ALA A 484 17.51 -23.30 -5.87
N PRO A 485 18.72 -23.79 -6.26
CA PRO A 485 18.99 -25.23 -6.26
C PRO A 485 18.84 -25.86 -4.86
N ALA A 486 19.37 -25.20 -3.83
CA ALA A 486 19.27 -25.69 -2.45
C ALA A 486 17.83 -25.64 -1.92
N LEU A 487 17.07 -24.58 -2.25
CA LEU A 487 15.65 -24.47 -1.88
C LEU A 487 14.83 -25.59 -2.55
N ARG A 488 15.10 -25.92 -3.82
CA ARG A 488 14.47 -27.06 -4.51
C ARG A 488 14.84 -28.40 -3.86
N ALA A 489 16.09 -28.57 -3.43
CA ALA A 489 16.52 -29.77 -2.71
C ALA A 489 15.80 -29.95 -1.38
N LEU A 490 15.41 -28.85 -0.71
CA LEU A 490 14.55 -28.88 0.48
C LEU A 490 13.06 -29.17 0.14
N GLY A 491 12.70 -29.26 -1.13
CA GLY A 491 11.34 -29.55 -1.59
C GLY A 491 10.46 -28.33 -1.86
N HIS A 492 11.03 -27.12 -1.96
CA HIS A 492 10.31 -25.96 -2.41
C HIS A 492 10.15 -25.95 -3.93
N ASP A 493 8.96 -25.57 -4.40
CA ASP A 493 8.74 -25.18 -5.79
C ASP A 493 9.17 -23.71 -5.96
N VAL A 494 10.27 -23.47 -6.69
CA VAL A 494 10.85 -22.13 -6.84
C VAL A 494 10.44 -21.52 -8.16
N LEU A 495 9.72 -20.40 -8.11
CA LEU A 495 9.21 -19.62 -9.23
C LEU A 495 10.07 -18.35 -9.39
N PRO A 496 10.91 -18.24 -10.42
CA PRO A 496 11.63 -17.00 -10.71
C PRO A 496 10.67 -15.89 -11.10
N VAL A 497 10.79 -14.72 -10.47
CA VAL A 497 9.99 -13.52 -10.79
C VAL A 497 10.88 -12.32 -10.95
N LYS A 498 10.44 -11.31 -11.72
CA LYS A 498 11.19 -10.06 -11.87
C LYS A 498 11.19 -9.25 -10.56
N THR A 499 10.02 -9.19 -9.89
CA THR A 499 9.83 -8.44 -8.65
C THR A 499 8.83 -9.14 -7.73
N VAL A 500 9.03 -9.00 -6.43
CA VAL A 500 8.08 -9.36 -5.37
C VAL A 500 7.54 -8.08 -4.74
N GLY A 501 6.26 -7.79 -4.97
CA GLY A 501 5.64 -6.53 -4.56
C GLY A 501 6.16 -5.34 -5.36
N GLY A 502 5.71 -4.14 -4.98
CA GLY A 502 6.07 -2.89 -5.66
C GLY A 502 7.15 -2.07 -4.94
N GLY A 503 7.17 -0.77 -5.23
CA GLY A 503 8.13 0.18 -4.67
C GLY A 503 7.90 0.47 -3.20
N MET A 504 8.81 0.07 -2.32
CA MET A 504 8.80 0.46 -0.91
C MET A 504 9.26 1.90 -0.76
N ASN A 505 8.55 2.66 0.07
CA ASN A 505 8.92 4.00 0.50
C ASN A 505 9.04 4.01 2.01
N ALA A 506 10.11 4.60 2.53
CA ALA A 506 10.41 4.55 3.95
C ALA A 506 11.12 5.83 4.43
N VAL A 507 10.96 6.11 5.72
CA VAL A 507 11.69 7.18 6.43
C VAL A 507 12.36 6.59 7.66
N GLU A 508 13.62 6.91 7.87
CA GLU A 508 14.38 6.65 9.10
C GLU A 508 14.49 7.94 9.90
N PHE A 509 14.34 7.83 11.22
CA PHE A 509 14.46 8.90 12.19
C PHE A 509 15.83 8.80 12.86
N GLY A 510 16.75 9.70 12.51
CA GLY A 510 18.10 9.76 13.07
C GLY A 510 18.11 10.28 14.52
N PRO A 511 19.13 9.92 15.30
CA PRO A 511 19.28 10.38 16.68
C PRO A 511 19.53 11.90 16.80
N ASP A 512 20.03 12.50 15.73
CA ASP A 512 20.31 13.95 15.60
C ASP A 512 19.09 14.76 15.13
N GLY A 513 17.92 14.12 15.00
CA GLY A 513 16.72 14.73 14.44
C GLY A 513 16.71 14.77 12.90
N ALA A 514 17.74 14.27 12.24
CA ALA A 514 17.72 14.12 10.79
C ALA A 514 16.75 13.03 10.34
N LEU A 515 16.10 13.28 9.21
CA LEU A 515 15.21 12.33 8.54
C LEU A 515 15.90 11.82 7.28
N TRP A 516 15.94 10.50 7.11
CA TRP A 516 16.46 9.87 5.90
C TRP A 516 15.30 9.20 5.16
N GLY A 517 15.13 9.55 3.89
CA GLY A 517 14.12 8.96 3.03
C GLY A 517 14.73 7.97 2.05
N ALA A 518 14.03 6.86 1.81
CA ALA A 518 14.42 5.87 0.82
C ALA A 518 13.21 5.44 -0.02
N ALA A 519 13.46 5.16 -1.29
CA ALA A 519 12.50 4.57 -2.23
C ALA A 519 13.21 3.54 -3.11
N CYS A 520 12.56 2.40 -3.36
CA CYS A 520 13.21 1.34 -4.12
C CYS A 520 13.00 1.48 -5.64
N TRP A 521 13.84 0.78 -6.39
CA TRP A 521 13.85 0.78 -7.86
C TRP A 521 12.62 0.11 -8.52
N ARG A 522 11.78 -0.61 -7.75
CA ARG A 522 10.60 -1.33 -8.28
C ARG A 522 9.42 -0.41 -8.66
N SER A 523 9.59 0.90 -8.45
CA SER A 523 8.66 1.94 -8.90
C SER A 523 9.41 3.24 -9.18
N ASP A 524 8.70 4.27 -9.63
CA ASP A 524 9.24 5.61 -9.91
C ASP A 524 9.58 6.40 -8.63
N GLY A 525 9.36 5.84 -7.45
CA GLY A 525 9.47 6.49 -6.15
C GLY A 525 10.76 7.28 -5.97
N SER A 526 10.63 8.44 -5.33
CA SER A 526 11.72 9.37 -5.07
C SER A 526 11.51 10.07 -3.74
N PRO A 527 12.39 9.86 -2.74
CA PRO A 527 12.34 10.64 -1.50
C PRO A 527 12.85 12.06 -1.74
N ILE A 528 12.22 13.05 -1.12
CA ILE A 528 12.68 14.44 -1.12
C ILE A 528 12.69 14.95 0.32
N GLY A 529 13.86 15.42 0.77
CA GLY A 529 14.07 16.01 2.09
C GLY A 529 14.09 17.53 2.03
N LEU A 530 13.54 18.18 3.04
CA LEU A 530 13.60 19.62 3.23
C LEU A 530 14.56 19.97 4.38
N GLY A 531 15.42 20.99 4.20
CA GLY A 531 16.31 21.48 5.24
C GLY A 531 17.48 20.56 5.55
N GLY A 532 17.98 19.82 4.58
CA GLY A 532 19.14 18.93 4.76
C GLY A 532 20.07 18.90 3.57
N GLY A 533 21.31 18.49 3.80
CA GLY A 533 22.32 18.31 2.76
C GLY A 533 23.21 17.12 3.07
N LEU A 534 23.84 16.56 2.04
CA LEU A 534 24.71 15.38 2.11
C LEU A 534 26.22 15.77 2.04
N ALA A 535 26.57 17.06 2.19
CA ALA A 535 27.96 17.47 2.22
C ALA A 535 28.69 16.78 3.39
N ALA A 536 29.86 16.22 3.11
CA ALA A 536 30.66 15.58 4.14
C ALA A 536 31.11 16.62 5.19
N PRO A 537 31.24 16.23 6.46
CA PRO A 537 31.79 17.10 7.49
C PRO A 537 33.21 17.58 7.09
N GLY A 538 33.50 18.85 7.36
CA GLY A 538 34.81 19.44 7.07
C GLY A 538 35.04 19.87 5.61
N VAL A 539 34.06 19.68 4.71
CA VAL A 539 34.14 20.23 3.34
C VAL A 539 34.15 21.75 3.41
N ARG A 540 35.16 22.37 2.84
CA ARG A 540 35.31 23.82 2.73
C ARG A 540 35.23 24.24 1.28
N PHE A 541 34.55 25.34 1.02
CA PHE A 541 34.39 25.88 -0.32
C PHE A 541 35.71 26.52 -0.84
N ASN A 542 36.57 27.00 0.06
CA ASN A 542 37.84 27.58 -0.29
C ASN A 542 39.00 26.67 0.20
N PRO A 543 39.64 25.89 -0.68
CA PRO A 543 40.73 25.00 -0.31
C PRO A 543 41.97 25.73 0.18
N ASP A 544 42.16 27.00 -0.20
CA ASP A 544 43.35 27.82 0.15
C ASP A 544 43.17 28.56 1.49
N ALA A 545 42.01 28.50 2.13
CA ALA A 545 41.87 29.02 3.47
C ALA A 545 42.62 28.12 4.44
N ALA A 546 43.74 28.55 4.94
CA ALA A 546 44.54 27.86 5.94
C ALA A 546 43.70 27.41 7.13
N ALA A 547 43.99 26.22 7.61
CA ALA A 547 43.33 25.59 8.76
C ALA A 547 43.52 26.37 10.03
#